data_5432cc6416c74c9721de54e5fc76db62
#
_entry.id   5432cc6416c74c9721de54e5fc76db62
#
_cell.length_a   1.000
_cell.length_b   1.000
_cell.length_c   1.000
_cell.angle_alpha   90.00
_cell.angle_beta   90.00
_cell.angle_gamma   90.00
#
_symmetry.space_group_name_H-M   'P 1'
#
loop_
_entity.id
_entity.type
_entity.pdbx_description
1 polymer ?
#
loop_
_entity_poly.entity_id
_entity_poly.type
_entity_poly.pdbx_seq_one_letter_code
_entity_poly.pdbx_strand_id
1 'polypeptide(L)'
;MYRLFIGLVLFFTITNNLLASNKDPIILVHGFLGWGRNEISDTKYWGDSHDIETYLRSKGYTVYTVSVGPISSNYDCAVETFYQIKGGQLDYGKNHSKEFDLVQNPEGKYYQGLYPIWDSENPVHIIGYSFGGQTVRMLQHLLSAKINSEHPEHSLLLGNELRGWVKSITTMSAPLNGATIADIVNKFIPFTDSMLPIVDNISTDYYDLDLYQWDLNRKVDESFFGYLNLMVSNPSWSTKNSIAFDATLSGAKNINDMISIDPRVYYFSYSTSCSKKDPVRGYHIPEESLSLPNYPLCYLMGRIKINAGNGLVTDSTWFENDGTVNTISMVRPFTGENGPEPMVYYKKGIRLRPGIWNYMGRYKLDHKNFIGFFLDNQESVDEMYNRFERHASILYALP
;
A
#
# COMPACT_ATOMS: atom_id res chain seq x y z
N MET A 1 27.85 73.48 20.26
CA MET A 1 28.13 72.09 20.68
C MET A 1 26.86 71.25 20.39
N TYR A 2 26.77 70.72 19.14
CA TYR A 2 25.65 69.92 18.71
C TYR A 2 26.04 68.44 18.80
N ARG A 3 25.30 67.67 19.62
CA ARG A 3 25.47 66.21 19.68
C ARG A 3 24.54 65.56 18.64
N LEU A 4 25.14 64.89 17.67
CA LEU A 4 24.46 64.06 16.67
C LEU A 4 24.13 62.73 17.31
N PHE A 5 22.84 62.40 17.41
CA PHE A 5 22.36 61.06 17.77
C PHE A 5 22.21 60.26 16.46
N ILE A 6 23.05 59.26 16.25
CA ILE A 6 22.90 58.29 15.20
C ILE A 6 22.07 57.16 15.75
N GLY A 7 20.79 57.10 15.32
CA GLY A 7 19.90 55.95 15.62
C GLY A 7 20.22 54.80 14.67
N LEU A 8 20.71 53.70 15.20
CA LEU A 8 20.94 52.45 14.48
C LEU A 8 19.58 51.75 14.32
N VAL A 9 18.97 51.77 13.13
CA VAL A 9 17.77 51.00 12.81
C VAL A 9 18.21 49.61 12.38
N LEU A 10 18.05 48.63 13.27
CA LEU A 10 18.21 47.20 12.95
C LEU A 10 16.99 46.77 12.16
N PHE A 11 17.15 46.59 10.86
CA PHE A 11 16.22 45.86 10.01
C PHE A 11 16.32 44.35 10.33
N PHE A 12 15.40 43.83 11.11
CA PHE A 12 15.16 42.38 11.15
C PHE A 12 14.48 41.96 9.82
N THR A 13 15.25 41.51 8.87
CA THR A 13 14.72 40.76 7.73
C THR A 13 14.26 39.41 8.26
N ILE A 14 12.96 39.27 8.49
CA ILE A 14 12.33 37.96 8.62
C ILE A 14 12.43 37.31 7.24
N THR A 15 13.46 36.52 7.02
CA THR A 15 13.49 35.60 5.90
C THR A 15 12.42 34.55 6.18
N ASN A 16 11.21 34.77 5.66
CA ASN A 16 10.29 33.68 5.42
C ASN A 16 11.01 32.74 4.47
N ASN A 17 11.61 31.67 4.97
CA ASN A 17 11.94 30.52 4.18
C ASN A 17 10.62 29.98 3.63
N LEU A 18 10.18 30.48 2.50
CA LEU A 18 9.27 29.79 1.62
C LEU A 18 10.02 28.51 1.25
N LEU A 19 9.80 27.45 2.00
CA LEU A 19 10.16 26.12 1.58
C LEU A 19 9.52 25.97 0.20
N ALA A 20 10.33 25.82 -0.82
CA ALA A 20 9.83 25.60 -2.16
C ALA A 20 8.94 24.35 -2.11
N SER A 21 7.64 24.53 -2.36
CA SER A 21 6.71 23.43 -2.45
C SER A 21 7.14 22.60 -3.67
N ASN A 22 7.44 21.33 -3.47
CA ASN A 22 7.65 20.42 -4.59
C ASN A 22 6.31 20.20 -5.30
N LYS A 23 6.35 19.72 -6.53
CA LYS A 23 5.16 19.33 -7.33
C LYS A 23 5.27 17.89 -7.81
N ASP A 24 6.04 17.09 -7.09
CA ASP A 24 6.27 15.71 -7.44
C ASP A 24 4.94 14.93 -7.43
N PRO A 25 4.65 14.13 -8.45
CA PRO A 25 3.38 13.43 -8.53
C PRO A 25 3.14 12.48 -7.37
N ILE A 26 1.87 12.32 -6.99
CA ILE A 26 1.40 11.34 -6.02
C ILE A 26 0.84 10.15 -6.79
N ILE A 27 1.39 8.97 -6.52
CA ILE A 27 0.95 7.71 -7.11
C ILE A 27 0.12 6.94 -6.07
N LEU A 28 -1.08 6.53 -6.44
CA LEU A 28 -1.98 5.75 -5.61
C LEU A 28 -1.93 4.28 -6.03
N VAL A 29 -1.60 3.39 -5.09
CA VAL A 29 -1.49 1.94 -5.29
C VAL A 29 -2.51 1.24 -4.42
N HIS A 30 -3.47 0.55 -5.07
CA HIS A 30 -4.54 -0.17 -4.38
C HIS A 30 -4.02 -1.44 -3.68
N GLY A 31 -4.86 -2.03 -2.84
CA GLY A 31 -4.59 -3.28 -2.15
C GLY A 31 -5.33 -4.47 -2.74
N PHE A 32 -5.49 -5.50 -1.91
CA PHE A 32 -6.19 -6.73 -2.23
C PHE A 32 -7.59 -6.48 -2.81
N LEU A 33 -7.91 -7.16 -3.92
CA LEU A 33 -9.15 -7.00 -4.70
C LEU A 33 -9.44 -5.55 -5.10
N GLY A 34 -8.38 -4.75 -5.28
CA GLY A 34 -8.51 -3.40 -5.81
C GLY A 34 -8.56 -3.39 -7.33
N TRP A 35 -8.76 -2.21 -7.87
CA TRP A 35 -8.85 -1.97 -9.31
C TRP A 35 -8.32 -0.59 -9.68
N GLY A 36 -7.94 -0.45 -10.94
CA GLY A 36 -7.53 0.82 -11.52
C GLY A 36 -8.70 1.74 -11.82
N ARG A 37 -8.36 2.96 -12.21
CA ARG A 37 -9.33 4.05 -12.38
C ARG A 37 -10.48 3.77 -13.35
N ASN A 38 -10.23 3.00 -14.41
CA ASN A 38 -11.17 2.82 -15.53
C ASN A 38 -11.69 1.37 -15.66
N GLU A 39 -11.43 0.52 -14.70
CA GLU A 39 -11.83 -0.89 -14.76
C GLU A 39 -13.26 -1.12 -14.31
N ILE A 40 -13.73 -0.32 -13.34
CA ILE A 40 -15.12 -0.31 -12.93
C ILE A 40 -15.71 1.07 -13.20
N SER A 41 -16.83 1.14 -13.94
CA SER A 41 -17.35 2.40 -14.49
C SER A 41 -17.82 3.36 -13.41
N ASP A 42 -18.60 2.89 -12.45
CA ASP A 42 -19.38 3.73 -11.54
C ASP A 42 -18.72 3.94 -10.18
N THR A 43 -17.75 3.11 -9.82
CA THR A 43 -17.06 3.19 -8.54
C THR A 43 -15.56 3.29 -8.73
N LYS A 44 -14.91 4.16 -7.96
CA LYS A 44 -13.44 4.28 -7.94
C LYS A 44 -12.91 3.59 -6.69
N TYR A 45 -11.82 2.84 -6.83
CA TYR A 45 -11.19 2.24 -5.65
C TYR A 45 -10.82 3.28 -4.59
N TRP A 46 -10.36 4.44 -5.04
CA TRP A 46 -10.03 5.58 -4.19
C TRP A 46 -11.21 6.53 -4.10
N GLY A 47 -12.09 6.30 -3.13
CA GLY A 47 -13.20 7.20 -2.81
C GLY A 47 -14.58 6.70 -3.21
N ASP A 48 -14.71 5.49 -3.75
CA ASP A 48 -16.00 4.99 -4.24
C ASP A 48 -16.64 5.97 -5.23
N SER A 49 -17.83 6.44 -4.99
CA SER A 49 -18.51 7.47 -5.78
C SER A 49 -17.91 8.89 -5.64
N HIS A 50 -16.97 9.09 -4.69
CA HIS A 50 -16.43 10.42 -4.34
C HIS A 50 -15.10 10.76 -5.01
N ASP A 51 -14.44 9.81 -5.68
CA ASP A 51 -13.22 9.97 -6.49
C ASP A 51 -12.14 10.90 -5.87
N ILE A 52 -11.36 10.35 -4.95
CA ILE A 52 -10.26 11.06 -4.25
C ILE A 52 -9.24 11.63 -5.25
N GLU A 53 -8.93 10.91 -6.33
CA GLU A 53 -7.97 11.39 -7.34
C GLU A 53 -8.46 12.66 -8.01
N THR A 54 -9.73 12.69 -8.48
CA THR A 54 -10.32 13.90 -9.08
C THR A 54 -10.39 15.05 -8.07
N TYR A 55 -10.75 14.75 -6.81
CA TYR A 55 -10.76 15.76 -5.77
C TYR A 55 -9.37 16.38 -5.56
N LEU A 56 -8.33 15.58 -5.38
CA LEU A 56 -6.96 16.09 -5.18
C LEU A 56 -6.45 16.86 -6.41
N ARG A 57 -6.76 16.40 -7.62
CA ARG A 57 -6.43 17.13 -8.85
C ARG A 57 -7.13 18.50 -8.89
N SER A 58 -8.37 18.60 -8.44
CA SER A 58 -9.10 19.88 -8.36
C SER A 58 -8.47 20.87 -7.38
N LYS A 59 -7.67 20.37 -6.43
CA LYS A 59 -6.88 21.14 -5.46
C LYS A 59 -5.48 21.50 -5.97
N GLY A 60 -5.14 21.10 -7.19
CA GLY A 60 -3.86 21.42 -7.84
C GLY A 60 -2.74 20.40 -7.61
N TYR A 61 -3.05 19.23 -7.04
CA TYR A 61 -2.07 18.13 -6.92
C TYR A 61 -2.02 17.31 -8.21
N THR A 62 -0.83 16.86 -8.59
CA THR A 62 -0.66 15.86 -9.66
C THR A 62 -0.81 14.48 -9.05
N VAL A 63 -1.84 13.74 -9.45
CA VAL A 63 -2.15 12.42 -8.86
C VAL A 63 -2.43 11.43 -9.98
N TYR A 64 -1.91 10.21 -9.84
CA TYR A 64 -2.16 9.09 -10.74
C TYR A 64 -2.52 7.84 -9.93
N THR A 65 -3.43 7.02 -10.44
CA THR A 65 -3.78 5.71 -9.89
C THR A 65 -3.23 4.64 -10.83
N VAL A 66 -2.52 3.66 -10.28
CA VAL A 66 -2.10 2.45 -10.99
C VAL A 66 -3.09 1.31 -10.75
N SER A 67 -3.10 0.35 -11.66
CA SER A 67 -3.86 -0.90 -11.53
C SER A 67 -2.91 -2.07 -11.53
N VAL A 68 -2.81 -2.78 -10.43
CA VAL A 68 -1.93 -3.95 -10.28
C VAL A 68 -2.75 -5.21 -10.06
N GLY A 69 -2.17 -6.38 -10.27
CA GLY A 69 -2.86 -7.64 -10.06
C GLY A 69 -3.49 -7.71 -8.66
N PRO A 70 -4.84 -7.74 -8.55
CA PRO A 70 -5.55 -7.57 -7.27
C PRO A 70 -5.32 -8.71 -6.28
N ILE A 71 -4.74 -9.81 -6.74
CA ILE A 71 -4.42 -11.02 -5.97
C ILE A 71 -2.98 -11.51 -6.18
N SER A 72 -2.19 -10.76 -6.93
CA SER A 72 -0.77 -11.04 -7.19
C SER A 72 0.10 -10.83 -5.96
N SER A 73 1.33 -11.30 -6.00
CA SER A 73 2.32 -11.04 -4.94
C SER A 73 2.71 -9.56 -4.86
N ASN A 74 3.28 -9.14 -3.74
CA ASN A 74 3.83 -7.78 -3.63
C ASN A 74 4.98 -7.52 -4.60
N TYR A 75 5.75 -8.55 -4.97
CA TYR A 75 6.79 -8.44 -5.97
C TYR A 75 6.21 -8.14 -7.36
N ASP A 76 5.26 -8.96 -7.79
CA ASP A 76 4.61 -8.79 -9.11
C ASP A 76 3.90 -7.43 -9.20
N CYS A 77 3.12 -7.07 -8.17
CA CYS A 77 2.46 -5.77 -8.09
C CYS A 77 3.46 -4.59 -8.09
N ALA A 78 4.63 -4.73 -7.48
CA ALA A 78 5.67 -3.71 -7.50
C ALA A 78 6.27 -3.52 -8.89
N VAL A 79 6.52 -4.62 -9.60
CA VAL A 79 6.99 -4.59 -11.01
C VAL A 79 5.94 -3.92 -11.90
N GLU A 80 4.67 -4.33 -11.79
CA GLU A 80 3.56 -3.72 -12.54
C GLU A 80 3.42 -2.22 -12.25
N THR A 81 3.53 -1.83 -10.98
CA THR A 81 3.53 -0.40 -10.56
C THR A 81 4.63 0.37 -11.27
N PHE A 82 5.85 -0.18 -11.34
CA PHE A 82 6.97 0.45 -12.03
C PHE A 82 6.67 0.72 -13.50
N TYR A 83 6.24 -0.31 -14.23
CA TYR A 83 6.01 -0.18 -15.67
C TYR A 83 4.81 0.71 -15.98
N GLN A 84 3.78 0.73 -15.13
CA GLN A 84 2.67 1.66 -15.31
C GLN A 84 3.07 3.12 -15.10
N ILE A 85 3.99 3.41 -14.18
CA ILE A 85 4.48 4.78 -13.95
C ILE A 85 5.49 5.17 -15.06
N LYS A 86 6.51 4.35 -15.26
CA LYS A 86 7.64 4.65 -16.16
C LYS A 86 7.32 4.43 -17.63
N GLY A 87 6.55 3.40 -17.92
CA GLY A 87 6.33 2.90 -19.29
C GLY A 87 7.28 1.76 -19.66
N GLY A 88 7.00 1.14 -20.79
CA GLY A 88 7.78 0.04 -21.34
C GLY A 88 7.04 -1.31 -21.34
N GLN A 89 7.72 -2.34 -21.81
CA GLN A 89 7.23 -3.71 -21.79
C GLN A 89 7.35 -4.27 -20.38
N LEU A 90 6.25 -4.81 -19.85
CA LEU A 90 6.24 -5.47 -18.55
C LEU A 90 7.26 -6.62 -18.53
N ASP A 91 8.12 -6.63 -17.51
CA ASP A 91 9.17 -7.62 -17.33
C ASP A 91 9.30 -7.95 -15.82
N TYR A 92 8.81 -9.12 -15.45
CA TYR A 92 8.86 -9.60 -14.04
C TYR A 92 10.26 -10.04 -13.60
N GLY A 93 11.22 -10.05 -14.53
CA GLY A 93 12.59 -10.45 -14.26
C GLY A 93 12.85 -11.92 -14.50
N LYS A 94 14.01 -12.21 -15.08
CA LYS A 94 14.38 -13.58 -15.49
C LYS A 94 14.47 -14.55 -14.32
N ASN A 95 15.11 -14.12 -13.23
CA ASN A 95 15.35 -14.99 -12.07
C ASN A 95 14.05 -15.27 -11.33
N HIS A 96 13.23 -14.24 -11.09
CA HIS A 96 11.93 -14.36 -10.45
C HIS A 96 10.97 -15.24 -11.27
N SER A 97 10.91 -15.00 -12.56
CA SER A 97 10.05 -15.80 -13.45
C SER A 97 10.46 -17.27 -13.52
N LYS A 98 11.77 -17.54 -13.51
CA LYS A 98 12.27 -18.91 -13.45
C LYS A 98 12.00 -19.60 -12.11
N GLU A 99 12.10 -18.87 -11.01
CA GLU A 99 11.87 -19.41 -9.65
C GLU A 99 10.42 -19.85 -9.46
N PHE A 100 9.48 -19.04 -9.97
CA PHE A 100 8.04 -19.24 -9.73
C PHE A 100 7.28 -19.74 -10.96
N ASP A 101 7.99 -20.11 -12.04
CA ASP A 101 7.39 -20.59 -13.31
C ASP A 101 6.39 -19.58 -13.90
N LEU A 102 6.84 -18.32 -14.05
CA LEU A 102 6.03 -17.22 -14.56
C LEU A 102 6.40 -16.87 -16.00
N VAL A 103 5.46 -16.23 -16.71
CA VAL A 103 5.72 -15.55 -17.97
C VAL A 103 6.50 -14.26 -17.68
N GLN A 104 7.78 -14.22 -18.06
CA GLN A 104 8.65 -13.06 -17.78
C GLN A 104 8.12 -11.79 -18.43
N ASN A 105 7.80 -11.86 -19.72
CA ASN A 105 7.33 -10.71 -20.51
C ASN A 105 5.96 -11.05 -21.13
N PRO A 106 4.84 -10.79 -20.42
CA PRO A 106 3.51 -11.08 -20.94
C PRO A 106 3.24 -10.34 -22.25
N GLU A 107 2.70 -11.06 -23.24
CA GLU A 107 2.39 -10.50 -24.55
C GLU A 107 1.36 -9.38 -24.46
N GLY A 108 1.56 -8.30 -25.19
CA GLY A 108 0.66 -7.15 -25.23
C GLY A 108 0.69 -6.24 -24.02
N LYS A 109 1.52 -6.53 -23.00
CA LYS A 109 1.62 -5.71 -21.79
C LYS A 109 2.72 -4.66 -21.90
N TYR A 110 2.50 -3.70 -22.78
CA TYR A 110 3.33 -2.51 -22.97
C TYR A 110 2.58 -1.27 -22.46
N TYR A 111 3.21 -0.54 -21.53
CA TYR A 111 2.65 0.66 -20.94
C TYR A 111 3.26 1.93 -21.54
N GLN A 112 2.44 2.95 -21.80
CA GLN A 112 2.92 4.27 -22.26
C GLN A 112 3.61 5.06 -21.13
N GLY A 113 3.33 4.68 -19.88
CA GLY A 113 3.79 5.39 -18.68
C GLY A 113 2.88 6.54 -18.29
N LEU A 114 2.45 6.54 -17.03
CA LEU A 114 1.70 7.65 -16.43
C LEU A 114 2.59 8.87 -16.19
N TYR A 115 3.89 8.63 -15.92
CA TYR A 115 4.90 9.64 -15.70
C TYR A 115 6.24 9.22 -16.30
N PRO A 116 6.40 9.22 -17.64
CA PRO A 116 7.59 8.66 -18.33
C PRO A 116 8.90 9.34 -17.99
N ILE A 117 8.87 10.60 -17.53
CA ILE A 117 10.06 11.34 -17.08
C ILE A 117 10.52 10.96 -15.68
N TRP A 118 9.86 10.01 -15.01
CA TRP A 118 10.19 9.55 -13.67
C TRP A 118 11.64 9.10 -13.56
N ASP A 119 12.40 9.76 -12.71
CA ASP A 119 13.82 9.50 -12.41
C ASP A 119 14.22 10.18 -11.08
N SER A 120 15.51 10.27 -10.79
CA SER A 120 16.01 10.89 -9.55
C SER A 120 15.85 12.42 -9.50
N GLU A 121 15.68 13.09 -10.63
CA GLU A 121 15.44 14.54 -10.71
C GLU A 121 13.94 14.85 -10.72
N ASN A 122 13.13 13.87 -11.11
CA ASN A 122 11.68 13.92 -11.17
C ASN A 122 11.06 12.80 -10.31
N PRO A 123 11.31 12.79 -8.99
CA PRO A 123 10.84 11.72 -8.12
C PRO A 123 9.31 11.75 -7.92
N VAL A 124 8.78 10.71 -7.28
CA VAL A 124 7.36 10.63 -6.96
C VAL A 124 7.12 10.40 -5.47
N HIS A 125 5.93 10.75 -5.02
CA HIS A 125 5.34 10.29 -3.77
C HIS A 125 4.47 9.08 -4.04
N ILE A 126 4.58 8.01 -3.25
CA ILE A 126 3.77 6.81 -3.47
C ILE A 126 2.94 6.53 -2.22
N ILE A 127 1.64 6.35 -2.40
CA ILE A 127 0.68 6.00 -1.36
C ILE A 127 0.14 4.61 -1.65
N GLY A 128 0.38 3.66 -0.73
CA GLY A 128 -0.18 2.33 -0.78
C GLY A 128 -1.23 2.13 0.32
N TYR A 129 -2.42 1.70 -0.07
CA TYR A 129 -3.47 1.37 0.88
C TYR A 129 -3.58 -0.14 1.06
N SER A 130 -3.84 -0.59 2.30
CA SER A 130 -3.97 -2.00 2.61
C SER A 130 -2.74 -2.78 2.11
N PHE A 131 -2.93 -3.84 1.35
CA PHE A 131 -1.85 -4.64 0.78
C PHE A 131 -0.92 -3.82 -0.14
N GLY A 132 -1.44 -2.79 -0.82
CA GLY A 132 -0.63 -1.85 -1.61
C GLY A 132 0.48 -1.15 -0.82
N GLY A 133 0.35 -1.06 0.53
CA GLY A 133 1.41 -0.55 1.39
C GLY A 133 2.66 -1.44 1.41
N GLN A 134 2.53 -2.75 1.30
CA GLN A 134 3.66 -3.66 1.12
C GLN A 134 4.22 -3.60 -0.30
N THR A 135 3.33 -3.48 -1.30
CA THR A 135 3.71 -3.29 -2.71
C THR A 135 4.63 -2.08 -2.91
N VAL A 136 4.29 -0.92 -2.33
CA VAL A 136 5.12 0.30 -2.49
C VAL A 136 6.47 0.20 -1.78
N ARG A 137 6.55 -0.55 -0.68
CA ARG A 137 7.82 -0.87 -0.02
C ARG A 137 8.68 -1.80 -0.88
N MET A 138 8.05 -2.82 -1.47
CA MET A 138 8.72 -3.74 -2.39
C MET A 138 9.25 -2.98 -3.61
N LEU A 139 8.46 -2.07 -4.21
CA LEU A 139 8.92 -1.24 -5.31
C LEU A 139 10.17 -0.42 -4.92
N GLN A 140 10.17 0.23 -3.76
CA GLN A 140 11.35 0.96 -3.27
C GLN A 140 12.58 0.04 -3.11
N HIS A 141 12.38 -1.18 -2.62
CA HIS A 141 13.43 -2.17 -2.53
C HIS A 141 14.01 -2.52 -3.90
N LEU A 142 13.16 -2.85 -4.87
CA LEU A 142 13.56 -3.21 -6.23
C LEU A 142 14.29 -2.07 -6.94
N LEU A 143 13.84 -0.83 -6.77
CA LEU A 143 14.52 0.36 -7.30
C LEU A 143 15.93 0.56 -6.73
N SER A 144 16.17 0.17 -5.48
CA SER A 144 17.46 0.33 -4.81
C SER A 144 18.36 -0.91 -4.86
N ALA A 145 17.84 -2.04 -5.36
CA ALA A 145 18.56 -3.29 -5.41
C ALA A 145 19.79 -3.21 -6.32
N LYS A 146 20.89 -3.80 -5.86
CA LYS A 146 22.13 -3.89 -6.64
C LYS A 146 22.06 -5.03 -7.63
N ILE A 147 22.80 -4.89 -8.73
CA ILE A 147 23.05 -5.99 -9.65
C ILE A 147 23.73 -7.13 -8.88
N ASN A 148 23.14 -8.32 -8.93
CA ASN A 148 23.82 -9.52 -8.49
C ASN A 148 24.81 -9.93 -9.60
N SER A 149 26.11 -9.86 -9.32
CA SER A 149 27.18 -10.20 -10.29
C SER A 149 27.19 -11.67 -10.70
N GLU A 150 26.65 -12.57 -9.86
CA GLU A 150 26.56 -14.01 -10.18
C GLU A 150 25.37 -14.32 -11.10
N HIS A 151 24.29 -13.54 -10.98
CA HIS A 151 23.08 -13.69 -11.79
C HIS A 151 22.60 -12.30 -12.25
N PRO A 152 23.32 -11.70 -13.22
CA PRO A 152 22.97 -10.37 -13.68
C PRO A 152 21.58 -10.38 -14.31
N GLU A 153 20.77 -9.48 -13.85
CA GLU A 153 19.43 -9.26 -14.37
C GLU A 153 19.34 -7.82 -14.88
N HIS A 154 18.94 -7.68 -16.13
CA HIS A 154 18.85 -6.40 -16.78
C HIS A 154 17.44 -6.20 -17.32
N SER A 155 16.66 -5.45 -16.56
CA SER A 155 15.39 -4.88 -17.03
C SER A 155 15.43 -3.37 -16.81
N LEU A 156 14.37 -2.64 -17.16
CA LEU A 156 14.30 -1.21 -16.83
C LEU A 156 14.30 -0.96 -15.32
N LEU A 157 13.76 -1.89 -14.55
CA LEU A 157 13.68 -1.79 -13.08
C LEU A 157 14.88 -2.49 -12.41
N LEU A 158 15.10 -3.76 -12.77
CA LEU A 158 15.96 -4.63 -11.98
C LEU A 158 17.45 -4.44 -12.33
N GLY A 159 18.26 -4.36 -11.28
CA GLY A 159 19.71 -4.29 -11.43
C GLY A 159 20.30 -2.92 -11.76
N ASN A 160 19.51 -1.85 -11.79
CA ASN A 160 19.96 -0.52 -12.19
C ASN A 160 20.24 0.45 -11.03
N GLU A 161 20.01 0.06 -9.77
CA GLU A 161 20.20 0.93 -8.61
C GLU A 161 19.55 2.32 -8.78
N LEU A 162 18.26 2.35 -9.13
CA LEU A 162 17.48 3.57 -9.43
C LEU A 162 17.14 4.35 -8.14
N ARG A 163 18.19 4.80 -7.46
CA ARG A 163 18.07 5.49 -6.18
C ARG A 163 17.57 6.92 -6.36
N GLY A 164 16.77 7.40 -5.40
CA GLY A 164 16.26 8.77 -5.41
C GLY A 164 15.01 8.97 -6.27
N TRP A 165 14.48 7.91 -6.90
CA TRP A 165 13.25 7.97 -7.70
C TRP A 165 11.99 8.11 -6.85
N VAL A 166 12.05 7.71 -5.58
CA VAL A 166 10.94 7.85 -4.62
C VAL A 166 11.31 8.85 -3.54
N LYS A 167 10.55 9.92 -3.41
CA LYS A 167 10.70 10.93 -2.36
C LYS A 167 10.05 10.49 -1.06
N SER A 168 8.85 9.91 -1.14
CA SER A 168 8.16 9.41 0.06
C SER A 168 7.31 8.17 -0.21
N ILE A 169 7.17 7.36 0.83
CA ILE A 169 6.24 6.24 0.91
C ILE A 169 5.25 6.52 2.02
N THR A 170 3.97 6.37 1.70
CA THR A 170 2.87 6.40 2.67
C THR A 170 2.15 5.08 2.65
N THR A 171 1.97 4.47 3.82
CA THR A 171 1.15 3.27 3.99
C THR A 171 -0.10 3.61 4.78
N MET A 172 -1.25 3.24 4.25
CA MET A 172 -2.55 3.49 4.86
C MET A 172 -3.23 2.15 5.16
N SER A 173 -3.50 1.87 6.43
CA SER A 173 -4.14 0.62 6.90
C SER A 173 -3.44 -0.66 6.39
N ALA A 174 -2.11 -0.62 6.25
CA ALA A 174 -1.34 -1.66 5.59
C ALA A 174 -0.85 -2.75 6.55
N PRO A 175 -0.94 -4.05 6.18
CA PRO A 175 -0.45 -5.16 6.99
C PRO A 175 1.08 -5.28 6.93
N LEU A 176 1.81 -4.29 7.46
CA LEU A 176 3.28 -4.22 7.40
C LEU A 176 3.97 -5.40 8.10
N ASN A 177 3.26 -6.12 8.96
CA ASN A 177 3.74 -7.30 9.67
C ASN A 177 2.80 -8.50 9.47
N GLY A 178 2.01 -8.49 8.40
CA GLY A 178 0.97 -9.46 8.11
C GLY A 178 -0.35 -9.19 8.82
N ALA A 179 -1.35 -9.96 8.48
CA ALA A 179 -2.67 -9.92 9.10
C ALA A 179 -3.03 -11.32 9.62
N THR A 180 -3.38 -11.43 10.91
CA THR A 180 -3.72 -12.73 11.53
C THR A 180 -4.86 -13.44 10.83
N ILE A 181 -5.74 -12.70 10.16
CA ILE A 181 -6.84 -13.31 9.38
C ILE A 181 -6.31 -14.14 8.20
N ALA A 182 -5.21 -13.74 7.56
CA ALA A 182 -4.63 -14.52 6.48
C ALA A 182 -4.11 -15.88 6.97
N ASP A 183 -3.46 -15.92 8.13
CA ASP A 183 -3.03 -17.18 8.76
C ASP A 183 -4.22 -18.06 9.19
N ILE A 184 -5.31 -17.45 9.68
CA ILE A 184 -6.53 -18.16 10.06
C ILE A 184 -7.18 -18.79 8.83
N VAL A 185 -7.39 -18.00 7.77
CA VAL A 185 -8.01 -18.44 6.54
C VAL A 185 -7.19 -19.54 5.89
N ASN A 186 -5.90 -19.33 5.69
CA ASN A 186 -5.01 -20.33 5.05
C ASN A 186 -4.93 -21.64 5.83
N LYS A 187 -5.17 -21.62 7.14
CA LYS A 187 -5.15 -22.84 7.98
C LYS A 187 -6.44 -23.64 7.90
N PHE A 188 -7.59 -22.98 7.76
CA PHE A 188 -8.91 -23.59 7.92
C PHE A 188 -9.71 -23.67 6.62
N ILE A 189 -9.42 -22.80 5.64
CA ILE A 189 -10.15 -22.70 4.39
C ILE A 189 -9.10 -22.52 3.28
N PRO A 190 -9.08 -23.35 2.22
CA PRO A 190 -8.26 -23.06 1.06
C PRO A 190 -8.51 -21.62 0.60
N PHE A 191 -7.44 -20.88 0.33
CA PHE A 191 -7.54 -19.46 -0.06
C PHE A 191 -8.52 -19.25 -1.22
N THR A 192 -8.49 -20.15 -2.19
CA THR A 192 -9.39 -20.19 -3.34
C THR A 192 -10.87 -20.24 -2.94
N ASP A 193 -11.24 -21.10 -1.98
CA ASP A 193 -12.62 -21.21 -1.52
C ASP A 193 -13.04 -19.98 -0.70
N SER A 194 -12.09 -19.33 -0.05
CA SER A 194 -12.33 -18.09 0.70
C SER A 194 -12.55 -16.87 -0.19
N MET A 195 -12.02 -16.92 -1.42
CA MET A 195 -12.14 -15.84 -2.39
C MET A 195 -13.50 -15.79 -3.08
N LEU A 196 -14.10 -16.96 -3.34
CA LEU A 196 -15.36 -17.06 -4.10
C LEU A 196 -16.49 -16.15 -3.57
N PRO A 197 -16.79 -16.10 -2.26
CA PRO A 197 -17.85 -15.24 -1.74
C PRO A 197 -17.52 -13.74 -1.81
N ILE A 198 -16.23 -13.39 -1.85
CA ILE A 198 -15.80 -11.99 -1.88
C ILE A 198 -15.92 -11.46 -3.31
N VAL A 199 -15.55 -12.28 -4.27
CA VAL A 199 -15.59 -11.95 -5.69
C VAL A 199 -17.01 -11.95 -6.25
N ASP A 200 -17.91 -12.79 -5.73
CA ASP A 200 -19.32 -12.79 -6.10
C ASP A 200 -20.05 -11.45 -5.82
N ASN A 201 -19.50 -10.63 -4.91
CA ASN A 201 -20.03 -9.30 -4.59
C ASN A 201 -19.46 -8.17 -5.48
N ILE A 202 -18.48 -8.47 -6.33
CA ILE A 202 -17.93 -7.50 -7.28
C ILE A 202 -18.74 -7.65 -8.58
N SER A 203 -19.25 -6.54 -9.13
CA SER A 203 -19.95 -6.53 -10.42
C SER A 203 -19.03 -7.10 -11.50
N THR A 204 -19.35 -8.31 -11.99
CA THR A 204 -18.38 -9.23 -12.59
C THR A 204 -18.16 -9.06 -14.08
N ASP A 205 -18.93 -8.21 -14.76
CA ASP A 205 -18.92 -8.18 -16.22
C ASP A 205 -17.63 -7.57 -16.82
N TYR A 206 -16.91 -6.77 -16.03
CA TYR A 206 -15.72 -6.04 -16.50
C TYR A 206 -14.47 -6.22 -15.63
N TYR A 207 -14.53 -6.99 -14.52
CA TYR A 207 -13.41 -7.15 -13.61
C TYR A 207 -12.50 -8.29 -14.05
N ASP A 208 -11.22 -7.99 -14.29
CA ASP A 208 -10.14 -8.94 -14.53
C ASP A 208 -9.24 -9.03 -13.28
N LEU A 209 -8.67 -10.19 -13.02
CA LEU A 209 -7.71 -10.42 -11.95
C LEU A 209 -6.27 -10.11 -12.36
N ASP A 210 -6.07 -9.68 -13.61
CA ASP A 210 -4.78 -9.23 -14.13
C ASP A 210 -3.62 -10.22 -13.89
N LEU A 211 -3.89 -11.52 -14.10
CA LEU A 211 -2.93 -12.59 -13.81
C LEU A 211 -1.99 -12.88 -15.00
N TYR A 212 -1.39 -11.83 -15.54
CA TYR A 212 -0.55 -11.89 -16.74
C TYR A 212 0.71 -12.73 -16.53
N GLN A 213 1.25 -12.74 -15.33
CA GLN A 213 2.42 -13.55 -14.95
C GLN A 213 2.16 -15.06 -15.03
N TRP A 214 0.90 -15.48 -15.00
CA TRP A 214 0.52 -16.90 -15.12
C TRP A 214 -0.12 -17.24 -16.44
N ASP A 215 -0.13 -16.32 -17.42
CA ASP A 215 -0.85 -16.44 -18.69
C ASP A 215 -2.36 -16.74 -18.52
N LEU A 216 -2.92 -16.24 -17.42
CA LEU A 216 -4.32 -16.39 -17.06
C LEU A 216 -5.06 -15.07 -17.32
N ASN A 217 -5.31 -14.79 -18.61
CA ASN A 217 -6.09 -13.64 -19.01
C ASN A 217 -7.56 -14.05 -19.20
N ARG A 218 -8.48 -13.27 -18.66
CA ARG A 218 -9.91 -13.46 -18.91
C ARG A 218 -10.22 -13.24 -20.39
N LYS A 219 -10.90 -14.22 -21.02
CA LYS A 219 -11.34 -14.10 -22.41
C LYS A 219 -12.62 -13.25 -22.50
N VAL A 220 -12.78 -12.53 -23.61
CA VAL A 220 -13.91 -11.62 -23.83
C VAL A 220 -15.28 -12.28 -23.63
N ASP A 221 -15.41 -13.56 -24.03
CA ASP A 221 -16.67 -14.32 -23.94
C ASP A 221 -16.70 -15.27 -22.72
N GLU A 222 -15.72 -15.18 -21.82
CA GLU A 222 -15.62 -16.06 -20.66
C GLU A 222 -16.40 -15.48 -19.49
N SER A 223 -17.29 -16.30 -18.90
CA SER A 223 -17.93 -15.89 -17.65
C SER A 223 -16.91 -15.71 -16.55
N PHE A 224 -17.12 -14.73 -15.67
CA PHE A 224 -16.21 -14.51 -14.55
C PHE A 224 -16.06 -15.77 -13.67
N PHE A 225 -17.12 -16.53 -13.49
CA PHE A 225 -17.10 -17.81 -12.75
C PHE A 225 -16.25 -18.89 -13.46
N GLY A 226 -16.29 -18.96 -14.80
CA GLY A 226 -15.42 -19.84 -15.59
C GLY A 226 -13.96 -19.48 -15.42
N TYR A 227 -13.65 -18.19 -15.48
CA TYR A 227 -12.32 -17.65 -15.24
C TYR A 227 -11.80 -17.95 -13.82
N LEU A 228 -12.62 -17.74 -12.78
CA LEU A 228 -12.27 -18.11 -11.41
C LEU A 228 -11.95 -19.60 -11.25
N ASN A 229 -12.75 -20.48 -11.87
CA ASN A 229 -12.50 -21.92 -11.82
C ASN A 229 -11.18 -22.29 -12.50
N LEU A 230 -10.84 -21.63 -13.61
CA LEU A 230 -9.56 -21.83 -14.28
C LEU A 230 -8.40 -21.42 -13.37
N MET A 231 -8.53 -20.27 -12.73
CA MET A 231 -7.57 -19.73 -11.80
C MET A 231 -7.36 -20.67 -10.59
N VAL A 232 -8.44 -21.08 -9.95
CA VAL A 232 -8.42 -21.98 -8.76
C VAL A 232 -7.75 -23.31 -9.06
N SER A 233 -7.88 -23.80 -10.32
CA SER A 233 -7.26 -25.06 -10.77
C SER A 233 -5.78 -24.91 -11.12
N ASN A 234 -5.25 -23.69 -11.21
CA ASN A 234 -3.86 -23.45 -11.61
C ASN A 234 -2.90 -23.76 -10.46
N PRO A 235 -1.85 -24.61 -10.67
CA PRO A 235 -0.85 -24.91 -9.62
C PRO A 235 -0.12 -23.69 -9.07
N SER A 236 -0.05 -22.60 -9.82
CA SER A 236 0.62 -21.35 -9.42
C SER A 236 0.06 -20.75 -8.13
N TRP A 237 -1.19 -21.06 -7.77
CA TRP A 237 -1.78 -20.66 -6.48
C TRP A 237 -1.09 -21.26 -5.26
N SER A 238 -0.47 -22.42 -5.38
CA SER A 238 0.23 -23.08 -4.28
C SER A 238 1.62 -22.53 -4.02
N THR A 239 2.08 -21.57 -4.83
CA THR A 239 3.42 -20.96 -4.69
C THR A 239 3.45 -19.89 -3.60
N LYS A 240 4.67 -19.56 -3.15
CA LYS A 240 4.87 -18.43 -2.24
C LYS A 240 4.79 -17.07 -2.93
N ASN A 241 4.71 -17.04 -4.28
CA ASN A 241 4.54 -15.83 -5.06
C ASN A 241 3.05 -15.47 -5.21
N SER A 242 2.38 -15.23 -4.10
CA SER A 242 0.96 -14.90 -4.08
C SER A 242 0.60 -14.05 -2.87
N ILE A 243 -0.47 -13.29 -2.98
CA ILE A 243 -1.02 -12.53 -1.86
C ILE A 243 -1.42 -13.42 -0.68
N ALA A 244 -1.84 -14.67 -0.95
CA ALA A 244 -2.20 -15.63 0.08
C ALA A 244 -1.03 -15.90 1.03
N PHE A 245 0.19 -15.96 0.52
CA PHE A 245 1.38 -16.11 1.34
C PHE A 245 1.83 -14.76 1.93
N ASP A 246 1.96 -13.73 1.11
CA ASP A 246 2.49 -12.42 1.50
C ASP A 246 1.68 -11.73 2.61
N ALA A 247 0.36 -12.00 2.67
CA ALA A 247 -0.52 -11.45 3.69
C ALA A 247 -0.38 -12.12 5.06
N THR A 248 0.23 -13.32 5.14
CA THR A 248 0.47 -14.03 6.40
C THR A 248 1.55 -13.33 7.22
N LEU A 249 1.62 -13.67 8.52
CA LEU A 249 2.70 -13.23 9.40
C LEU A 249 4.08 -13.66 8.87
N SER A 250 4.19 -14.89 8.36
CA SER A 250 5.43 -15.43 7.79
C SER A 250 5.81 -14.74 6.49
N GLY A 251 4.86 -14.49 5.60
CA GLY A 251 5.09 -13.79 4.33
C GLY A 251 5.54 -12.35 4.57
N ALA A 252 4.84 -11.62 5.44
CA ALA A 252 5.22 -10.26 5.80
C ALA A 252 6.60 -10.21 6.51
N LYS A 253 6.93 -11.21 7.34
CA LYS A 253 8.28 -11.32 7.91
C LYS A 253 9.34 -11.49 6.83
N ASN A 254 9.12 -12.35 5.84
CA ASN A 254 10.05 -12.52 4.72
C ASN A 254 10.26 -11.20 3.95
N ILE A 255 9.19 -10.46 3.71
CA ILE A 255 9.27 -9.11 3.11
C ILE A 255 10.11 -8.18 4.00
N ASN A 256 9.89 -8.19 5.30
CA ASN A 256 10.63 -7.35 6.25
C ASN A 256 12.10 -7.78 6.43
N ASP A 257 12.43 -9.05 6.22
CA ASP A 257 13.82 -9.52 6.18
C ASP A 257 14.57 -9.01 4.94
N MET A 258 13.86 -8.89 3.82
CA MET A 258 14.39 -8.46 2.53
C MET A 258 14.54 -6.94 2.43
N ILE A 259 13.54 -6.19 2.89
CA ILE A 259 13.45 -4.74 2.72
C ILE A 259 14.13 -4.02 3.88
N SER A 260 15.04 -3.11 3.56
CA SER A 260 15.63 -2.17 4.52
C SER A 260 15.10 -0.76 4.26
N ILE A 261 14.96 0.03 5.33
CA ILE A 261 14.58 1.45 5.23
C ILE A 261 15.64 2.23 4.44
N ASP A 262 15.22 3.02 3.43
CA ASP A 262 16.15 3.90 2.71
C ASP A 262 16.28 5.23 3.47
N PRO A 263 17.49 5.65 3.88
CA PRO A 263 17.70 6.86 4.67
C PRO A 263 17.35 8.15 3.94
N ARG A 264 17.06 8.10 2.63
CA ARG A 264 16.69 9.27 1.81
C ARG A 264 15.20 9.42 1.61
N VAL A 265 14.40 8.38 1.88
CA VAL A 265 12.95 8.34 1.65
C VAL A 265 12.22 8.76 2.92
N TYR A 266 11.18 9.58 2.78
CA TYR A 266 10.27 9.92 3.87
C TYR A 266 9.19 8.84 4.00
N TYR A 267 9.01 8.28 5.19
CA TYR A 267 8.02 7.23 5.44
C TYR A 267 6.88 7.74 6.31
N PHE A 268 5.65 7.43 5.92
CA PHE A 268 4.44 7.76 6.66
C PHE A 268 3.57 6.52 6.83
N SER A 269 2.93 6.38 7.99
CA SER A 269 1.98 5.30 8.22
C SER A 269 0.73 5.78 8.94
N TYR A 270 -0.42 5.24 8.52
CA TYR A 270 -1.73 5.45 9.12
C TYR A 270 -2.28 4.11 9.58
N SER A 271 -2.85 4.04 10.77
CA SER A 271 -3.56 2.86 11.22
C SER A 271 -5.04 3.11 11.42
N THR A 272 -5.82 2.07 11.26
CA THR A 272 -7.26 2.03 11.50
C THR A 272 -7.62 1.04 12.59
N SER A 273 -8.76 1.27 13.23
CA SER A 273 -9.32 0.38 14.24
C SER A 273 -10.82 0.55 14.28
N CYS A 274 -11.56 -0.55 14.18
CA CYS A 274 -13.00 -0.60 14.33
C CYS A 274 -13.43 -1.75 15.29
N SER A 275 -12.58 -1.97 16.29
CA SER A 275 -12.82 -2.93 17.36
C SER A 275 -12.61 -2.29 18.73
N LYS A 276 -13.36 -2.77 19.72
CA LYS A 276 -13.25 -2.33 21.13
C LYS A 276 -12.92 -3.50 22.05
N LYS A 277 -12.15 -3.21 23.09
CA LYS A 277 -11.80 -4.21 24.10
C LYS A 277 -13.02 -4.56 24.96
N ASP A 278 -13.35 -5.84 25.02
CA ASP A 278 -14.32 -6.36 25.98
C ASP A 278 -13.73 -6.25 27.41
N PRO A 279 -14.37 -5.50 28.31
CA PRO A 279 -13.80 -5.22 29.65
C PRO A 279 -13.72 -6.47 30.53
N VAL A 280 -14.53 -7.50 30.26
CA VAL A 280 -14.61 -8.71 31.07
C VAL A 280 -13.63 -9.77 30.57
N ARG A 281 -13.60 -9.98 29.26
CA ARG A 281 -12.83 -11.08 28.65
C ARG A 281 -11.46 -10.68 28.14
N GLY A 282 -11.22 -9.36 27.97
CA GLY A 282 -9.96 -8.83 27.46
C GLY A 282 -9.75 -9.05 25.95
N TYR A 283 -10.70 -9.63 25.25
CA TYR A 283 -10.74 -9.77 23.80
C TYR A 283 -11.15 -8.45 23.14
N HIS A 284 -10.96 -8.35 21.82
CA HIS A 284 -11.57 -7.30 21.04
C HIS A 284 -12.82 -7.81 20.33
N ILE A 285 -13.84 -6.98 20.29
CA ILE A 285 -15.12 -7.22 19.62
C ILE A 285 -15.40 -6.09 18.64
N PRO A 286 -16.20 -6.33 17.57
CA PRO A 286 -16.55 -5.28 16.62
C PRO A 286 -17.19 -4.07 17.30
N GLU A 287 -16.85 -2.86 16.82
CA GLU A 287 -17.64 -1.66 17.07
C GLU A 287 -18.89 -1.64 16.19
N GLU A 288 -19.91 -0.86 16.58
CA GLU A 288 -21.17 -0.76 15.82
C GLU A 288 -20.98 -0.13 14.43
N SER A 289 -19.97 0.67 14.27
CA SER A 289 -19.59 1.32 13.00
C SER A 289 -18.85 0.39 12.02
N LEU A 290 -18.51 -0.84 12.42
CA LEU A 290 -17.89 -1.80 11.51
C LEU A 290 -18.94 -2.30 10.51
N SER A 291 -18.57 -2.43 9.24
CA SER A 291 -19.42 -3.03 8.21
C SER A 291 -19.76 -4.49 8.54
N LEU A 292 -21.04 -4.86 8.38
CA LEU A 292 -21.55 -6.17 8.79
C LEU A 292 -20.78 -7.38 8.22
N PRO A 293 -20.35 -7.38 6.94
CA PRO A 293 -19.59 -8.50 6.40
C PRO A 293 -18.25 -8.74 7.14
N ASN A 294 -17.68 -7.70 7.75
CA ASN A 294 -16.39 -7.79 8.45
C ASN A 294 -16.53 -8.23 9.93
N TYR A 295 -17.75 -8.34 10.46
CA TYR A 295 -17.97 -8.75 11.86
C TYR A 295 -17.33 -10.10 12.22
N PRO A 296 -17.52 -11.18 11.43
CA PRO A 296 -16.90 -12.46 11.76
C PRO A 296 -15.37 -12.39 11.77
N LEU A 297 -14.77 -11.70 10.81
CA LEU A 297 -13.32 -11.55 10.71
C LEU A 297 -12.75 -10.76 11.88
N CYS A 298 -13.38 -9.63 12.21
CA CYS A 298 -13.04 -8.83 13.38
C CYS A 298 -13.09 -9.64 14.67
N TYR A 299 -14.14 -10.46 14.82
CA TYR A 299 -14.32 -11.32 15.98
C TYR A 299 -13.21 -12.37 16.10
N LEU A 300 -12.79 -12.98 14.99
CA LEU A 300 -11.71 -13.97 14.95
C LEU A 300 -10.37 -13.33 15.29
N MET A 301 -10.01 -12.24 14.61
CA MET A 301 -8.76 -11.50 14.88
C MET A 301 -8.70 -10.97 16.30
N GLY A 302 -9.84 -10.57 16.86
CA GLY A 302 -9.93 -9.99 18.20
C GLY A 302 -9.63 -10.96 19.35
N ARG A 303 -9.39 -12.26 19.09
CA ARG A 303 -9.21 -13.28 20.13
C ARG A 303 -8.26 -14.41 19.83
N ILE A 304 -7.93 -14.64 18.55
CA ILE A 304 -7.07 -15.76 18.17
C ILE A 304 -5.62 -15.31 18.17
N LYS A 305 -4.79 -16.08 18.88
CA LYS A 305 -3.34 -15.96 18.82
C LYS A 305 -2.81 -16.91 17.77
N ILE A 306 -1.90 -16.42 16.95
CA ILE A 306 -1.24 -17.18 15.88
C ILE A 306 0.18 -17.52 16.30
N ASN A 307 0.56 -18.75 16.08
CA ASN A 307 1.96 -19.19 16.08
C ASN A 307 2.32 -19.52 14.63
N ALA A 308 3.06 -18.62 14.00
CA ALA A 308 3.51 -18.76 12.62
C ALA A 308 4.86 -19.49 12.49
N GLY A 309 5.40 -19.99 13.60
CA GLY A 309 6.73 -20.62 13.64
C GLY A 309 7.87 -19.60 13.75
N ASN A 310 9.12 -20.10 13.84
CA ASN A 310 10.35 -19.29 13.88
C ASN A 310 10.33 -18.15 14.91
N GLY A 311 9.67 -18.38 16.07
CA GLY A 311 9.54 -17.38 17.13
C GLY A 311 8.48 -16.30 16.88
N LEU A 312 7.77 -16.32 15.76
CA LEU A 312 6.74 -15.37 15.43
C LEU A 312 5.39 -15.81 16.05
N VAL A 313 5.10 -15.27 17.22
CA VAL A 313 3.89 -15.57 17.99
C VAL A 313 3.15 -14.27 18.30
N THR A 314 1.86 -14.19 17.98
CA THR A 314 1.02 -13.04 18.33
C THR A 314 0.49 -13.15 19.75
N ASP A 315 0.29 -12.03 20.39
CA ASP A 315 -0.30 -11.90 21.72
C ASP A 315 -1.58 -11.02 21.69
N SER A 316 -2.06 -10.61 22.84
CA SER A 316 -3.26 -9.77 22.95
C SER A 316 -3.10 -8.35 22.37
N THR A 317 -1.88 -7.88 22.08
CA THR A 317 -1.66 -6.59 21.42
C THR A 317 -2.09 -6.62 19.96
N TRP A 318 -2.21 -7.82 19.37
CA TRP A 318 -2.69 -8.04 18.01
C TRP A 318 -4.22 -8.08 17.90
N PHE A 319 -4.96 -8.08 19.00
CA PHE A 319 -6.41 -8.23 18.97
C PHE A 319 -7.15 -7.02 18.43
N GLU A 320 -6.58 -5.82 18.60
CA GLU A 320 -7.15 -4.62 17.99
C GLU A 320 -7.03 -4.67 16.46
N ASN A 321 -8.16 -4.42 15.76
CA ASN A 321 -8.22 -4.54 14.31
C ASN A 321 -9.34 -3.65 13.72
N ASP A 322 -9.31 -3.47 12.40
CA ASP A 322 -10.28 -2.70 11.64
C ASP A 322 -11.27 -3.57 10.83
N GLY A 323 -11.33 -4.86 11.17
CA GLY A 323 -12.14 -5.85 10.46
C GLY A 323 -11.38 -6.63 9.37
N THR A 324 -10.21 -6.17 8.96
CA THR A 324 -9.39 -6.79 7.91
C THR A 324 -7.93 -6.95 8.33
N VAL A 325 -7.35 -5.96 9.00
CA VAL A 325 -5.95 -5.92 9.40
C VAL A 325 -5.83 -5.61 10.89
N ASN A 326 -4.87 -6.22 11.57
CA ASN A 326 -4.56 -5.91 12.97
C ASN A 326 -3.92 -4.52 13.08
N THR A 327 -4.44 -3.66 13.96
CA THR A 327 -4.01 -2.26 14.10
C THR A 327 -2.51 -2.11 14.37
N ILE A 328 -1.93 -2.99 15.20
CA ILE A 328 -0.50 -2.97 15.51
C ILE A 328 0.36 -3.19 14.26
N SER A 329 -0.12 -4.02 13.34
CA SER A 329 0.59 -4.33 12.09
C SER A 329 0.73 -3.14 11.15
N MET A 330 -0.12 -2.13 11.27
CA MET A 330 -0.16 -0.97 10.38
C MET A 330 0.82 0.16 10.77
N VAL A 331 1.41 0.09 11.95
CA VAL A 331 2.15 1.23 12.54
C VAL A 331 3.52 1.41 11.90
N ARG A 332 4.28 0.33 11.78
CA ARG A 332 5.60 0.24 11.15
C ARG A 332 5.99 -1.22 10.99
N PRO A 333 6.96 -1.57 10.13
CA PRO A 333 7.60 -2.88 10.19
C PRO A 333 8.33 -3.10 11.52
N PHE A 334 8.05 -4.22 12.19
CA PHE A 334 8.73 -4.60 13.42
C PHE A 334 9.07 -6.09 13.49
N THR A 335 8.55 -6.89 12.57
CA THR A 335 9.00 -8.27 12.33
C THR A 335 10.17 -8.25 11.35
N GLY A 336 10.94 -9.35 11.30
CA GLY A 336 12.12 -9.42 10.45
C GLY A 336 13.42 -9.07 11.19
N GLU A 337 14.55 -9.38 10.57
CA GLU A 337 15.87 -9.25 11.18
C GLU A 337 16.27 -7.80 11.46
N ASN A 338 15.81 -6.87 10.63
CA ASN A 338 16.09 -5.43 10.75
C ASN A 338 15.05 -4.68 11.57
N GLY A 339 14.05 -5.39 12.11
CA GLY A 339 12.99 -4.77 12.90
C GLY A 339 13.35 -4.55 14.37
N PRO A 340 12.63 -3.68 15.08
CA PRO A 340 11.65 -2.74 14.55
C PRO A 340 12.29 -1.53 13.87
N GLU A 341 11.78 -1.12 12.72
CA GLU A 341 12.24 0.08 12.02
C GLU A 341 12.01 1.36 12.87
N PRO A 342 12.86 2.40 12.74
CA PRO A 342 12.74 3.62 13.54
C PRO A 342 11.44 4.37 13.25
N MET A 343 10.79 4.90 14.29
CA MET A 343 9.51 5.59 14.19
C MET A 343 9.40 6.76 15.16
N VAL A 344 8.67 7.80 14.73
CA VAL A 344 8.21 8.89 15.58
C VAL A 344 6.71 9.12 15.40
N TYR A 345 6.02 9.57 16.45
CA TYR A 345 4.65 10.04 16.34
C TYR A 345 4.63 11.42 15.68
N TYR A 346 3.92 11.55 14.56
CA TYR A 346 3.79 12.82 13.87
C TYR A 346 3.04 13.84 14.76
N LYS A 347 3.58 15.04 14.81
CA LYS A 347 2.91 16.22 15.40
C LYS A 347 3.07 17.39 14.43
N LYS A 348 2.01 18.18 14.25
CA LYS A 348 2.06 19.38 13.41
C LYS A 348 3.22 20.29 13.86
N GLY A 349 4.05 20.72 12.92
CA GLY A 349 5.22 21.56 13.19
C GLY A 349 6.51 20.82 13.53
N ILE A 350 6.48 19.48 13.64
CA ILE A 350 7.71 18.69 13.77
C ILE A 350 8.47 18.67 12.44
N ARG A 351 9.79 18.82 12.50
CA ARG A 351 10.63 18.66 11.30
C ARG A 351 10.64 17.21 10.88
N LEU A 352 10.10 16.93 9.70
CA LEU A 352 10.15 15.60 9.08
C LEU A 352 11.60 15.26 8.68
N ARG A 353 11.96 13.98 8.81
CA ARG A 353 13.27 13.46 8.43
C ARG A 353 13.09 12.19 7.59
N PRO A 354 13.89 12.01 6.54
CA PRO A 354 13.90 10.75 5.82
C PRO A 354 14.50 9.61 6.66
N GLY A 355 14.29 8.37 6.25
CA GLY A 355 14.82 7.19 6.93
C GLY A 355 14.13 6.86 8.26
N ILE A 356 12.94 7.41 8.52
CA ILE A 356 12.18 7.18 9.75
C ILE A 356 10.67 7.18 9.44
N TRP A 357 9.92 6.27 10.05
CA TRP A 357 8.47 6.25 9.99
C TRP A 357 7.87 7.40 10.80
N ASN A 358 7.09 8.23 10.12
CA ASN A 358 6.26 9.23 10.75
C ASN A 358 4.86 8.65 10.90
N TYR A 359 4.54 8.16 12.10
CA TYR A 359 3.23 7.58 12.38
C TYR A 359 2.19 8.69 12.54
N MET A 360 1.24 8.74 11.60
CA MET A 360 0.24 9.81 11.47
C MET A 360 -0.95 9.64 12.42
N GLY A 361 -0.99 8.52 13.14
CA GLY A 361 -2.00 8.23 14.15
C GLY A 361 -2.98 7.12 13.74
N ARG A 362 -3.84 6.78 14.72
CA ARG A 362 -4.88 5.77 14.59
C ARG A 362 -6.23 6.44 14.37
N TYR A 363 -6.94 5.98 13.35
CA TYR A 363 -8.29 6.42 13.01
C TYR A 363 -9.30 5.35 13.44
N LYS A 364 -10.39 5.78 14.08
CA LYS A 364 -11.50 4.88 14.45
C LYS A 364 -12.43 4.70 13.25
N LEU A 365 -11.99 3.91 12.30
CA LEU A 365 -12.68 3.65 11.04
C LEU A 365 -12.58 2.17 10.68
N ASP A 366 -13.61 1.67 10.02
CA ASP A 366 -13.57 0.42 9.25
C ASP A 366 -12.48 0.49 8.19
N HIS A 367 -11.93 -0.66 7.81
CA HIS A 367 -10.89 -0.75 6.80
C HIS A 367 -11.26 0.04 5.54
N LYS A 368 -12.42 -0.24 4.93
CA LYS A 368 -12.85 0.38 3.68
C LYS A 368 -13.34 1.83 3.82
N ASN A 369 -13.91 2.22 4.98
CA ASN A 369 -14.31 3.61 5.21
C ASN A 369 -13.13 4.58 5.16
N PHE A 370 -11.91 4.11 5.45
CA PHE A 370 -10.72 4.96 5.40
C PHE A 370 -10.48 5.55 4.02
N ILE A 371 -10.79 4.83 2.96
CA ILE A 371 -10.64 5.27 1.56
C ILE A 371 -11.97 5.65 0.89
N GLY A 372 -13.05 5.78 1.66
CA GLY A 372 -14.29 6.39 1.18
C GLY A 372 -15.43 5.45 0.84
N PHE A 373 -15.28 4.12 1.05
CA PHE A 373 -16.40 3.20 0.87
C PHE A 373 -17.40 3.30 2.02
N PHE A 374 -18.67 3.13 1.71
CA PHE A 374 -19.76 3.06 2.69
C PHE A 374 -19.86 4.29 3.60
N LEU A 375 -19.58 5.47 3.07
CA LEU A 375 -19.77 6.72 3.81
C LEU A 375 -21.24 7.15 3.72
N ASP A 376 -21.91 7.25 4.86
CA ASP A 376 -23.37 7.45 4.94
C ASP A 376 -23.81 8.92 4.93
N ASN A 377 -22.86 9.86 5.10
CA ASN A 377 -23.18 11.27 5.22
C ASN A 377 -22.06 12.19 4.72
N GLN A 378 -22.42 13.44 4.40
CA GLN A 378 -21.49 14.43 3.85
C GLN A 378 -20.33 14.76 4.79
N GLU A 379 -20.53 14.75 6.11
CA GLU A 379 -19.49 15.02 7.10
C GLU A 379 -18.35 13.99 6.99
N SER A 380 -18.69 12.70 6.89
CA SER A 380 -17.71 11.62 6.70
C SER A 380 -16.96 11.74 5.38
N VAL A 381 -17.63 12.18 4.30
CA VAL A 381 -17.02 12.46 2.99
C VAL A 381 -16.03 13.62 3.10
N ASP A 382 -16.43 14.71 3.74
CA ASP A 382 -15.58 15.89 3.94
C ASP A 382 -14.36 15.56 4.82
N GLU A 383 -14.53 14.74 5.86
CA GLU A 383 -13.42 14.24 6.68
C GLU A 383 -12.44 13.39 5.87
N MET A 384 -12.94 12.53 4.99
CA MET A 384 -12.11 11.75 4.08
C MET A 384 -11.31 12.67 3.16
N TYR A 385 -11.97 13.60 2.46
CA TYR A 385 -11.28 14.55 1.59
C TYR A 385 -10.24 15.39 2.33
N ASN A 386 -10.58 15.90 3.50
CA ASN A 386 -9.66 16.69 4.34
C ASN A 386 -8.44 15.86 4.79
N ARG A 387 -8.60 14.57 5.04
CA ARG A 387 -7.51 13.66 5.41
C ARG A 387 -6.51 13.51 4.26
N PHE A 388 -7.02 13.24 3.04
CA PHE A 388 -6.17 13.09 1.87
C PHE A 388 -5.52 14.40 1.42
N GLU A 389 -6.25 15.51 1.42
CA GLU A 389 -5.71 16.83 1.08
C GLU A 389 -4.64 17.28 2.08
N ARG A 390 -4.87 17.08 3.38
CA ARG A 390 -3.86 17.38 4.41
C ARG A 390 -2.59 16.57 4.19
N HIS A 391 -2.72 15.29 3.85
CA HIS A 391 -1.56 14.45 3.57
C HIS A 391 -0.83 14.90 2.31
N ALA A 392 -1.54 15.16 1.22
CA ALA A 392 -0.97 15.69 -0.02
C ALA A 392 -0.21 17.01 0.22
N SER A 393 -0.77 17.89 1.05
CA SER A 393 -0.09 19.12 1.48
C SER A 393 1.22 18.87 2.24
N ILE A 394 1.27 17.84 3.09
CA ILE A 394 2.51 17.43 3.78
C ILE A 394 3.54 16.93 2.76
N LEU A 395 3.13 16.12 1.79
CA LEU A 395 4.02 15.60 0.76
C LEU A 395 4.62 16.72 -0.10
N TYR A 396 3.80 17.67 -0.53
CA TYR A 396 4.26 18.81 -1.33
C TYR A 396 5.12 19.80 -0.53
N ALA A 397 5.04 19.78 0.80
CA ALA A 397 5.90 20.58 1.67
C ALA A 397 7.26 19.91 1.98
N LEU A 398 7.51 18.69 1.53
CA LEU A 398 8.82 18.04 1.65
C LEU A 398 9.85 18.75 0.78
N PRO A 399 11.11 18.87 1.24
CA PRO A 399 12.18 19.52 0.51
C PRO A 399 12.57 18.79 -0.77
#